data_bd7f9d0120b81014b06223d245d8f43c
#
_entry.id   bd7f9d0120b81014b06223d245d8f43c
#
_cell.length_a   1.000
_cell.length_b   1.000
_cell.length_c   1.000
_cell.angle_alpha   90.00
_cell.angle_beta   90.00
_cell.angle_gamma   90.00
#
_symmetry.space_group_name_H-M   'P 1'
#
loop_
_entity.id
_entity.type
_entity.pdbx_description
1 polymer ?
#
loop_
_entity_poly.entity_id
_entity_poly.type
_entity_poly.pdbx_seq_one_letter_code
_entity_poly.pdbx_strand_id
1 'polypeptide(L)'
;HYELGKQLKSLRNKGVLIIGSGALIHNLQLAGQKMRKNDMTLYGWEAEYDAWLKQQINARNFANLINYQNSHKLGKLAAPTPDHYVPLLYSLGLTDSSDEIKYFYEAEPTIPAFSERSFIIG
;
A
#
# COMPACT_ATOMS: atom_id res chain seq x y z
N HIS A 1 -12.43 -2.53 -6.75
CA HIS A 1 -11.55 -3.42 -5.99
C HIS A 1 -11.96 -3.46 -4.51
N TYR A 2 -12.06 -2.32 -3.83
CA TYR A 2 -12.49 -2.26 -2.43
C TYR A 2 -13.88 -2.91 -2.21
N GLU A 3 -14.88 -2.59 -3.02
CA GLU A 3 -16.22 -3.19 -2.94
C GLU A 3 -16.21 -4.70 -3.22
N LEU A 4 -15.33 -5.17 -4.10
CA LEU A 4 -15.11 -6.60 -4.31
C LEU A 4 -14.49 -7.27 -3.07
N GLY A 5 -13.54 -6.60 -2.42
CA GLY A 5 -12.99 -7.06 -1.14
C GLY A 5 -14.09 -7.27 -0.09
N LYS A 6 -15.04 -6.33 0.02
CA LYS A 6 -16.19 -6.47 0.94
C LYS A 6 -17.04 -7.72 0.65
N GLN A 7 -17.22 -8.09 -0.62
CA GLN A 7 -17.96 -9.30 -0.97
C GLN A 7 -17.24 -10.59 -0.58
N LEU A 8 -15.90 -10.56 -0.49
CA LEU A 8 -15.09 -11.70 -0.09
C LEU A 8 -14.99 -11.87 1.44
N LYS A 9 -15.51 -10.92 2.22
CA LYS A 9 -15.36 -10.87 3.67
C LYS A 9 -15.85 -12.15 4.38
N SER A 10 -16.93 -12.77 3.91
CA SER A 10 -17.46 -14.00 4.49
C SER A 10 -16.49 -15.19 4.44
N LEU A 11 -15.49 -15.15 3.56
CA LEU A 11 -14.47 -16.19 3.47
C LEU A 11 -13.57 -16.23 4.72
N ARG A 12 -13.37 -15.11 5.41
CA ARG A 12 -12.62 -15.03 6.66
C ARG A 12 -13.26 -15.96 7.73
N ASN A 13 -14.59 -15.94 7.83
CA ASN A 13 -15.32 -16.78 8.77
C ASN A 13 -15.27 -18.27 8.43
N LYS A 14 -14.79 -18.61 7.24
CA LYS A 14 -14.56 -20.00 6.80
C LYS A 14 -13.10 -20.45 6.93
N GLY A 15 -12.28 -19.65 7.60
CA GLY A 15 -10.85 -19.95 7.81
C GLY A 15 -9.98 -19.72 6.58
N VAL A 16 -10.45 -18.93 5.60
CA VAL A 16 -9.67 -18.60 4.40
C VAL A 16 -8.75 -17.42 4.70
N LEU A 17 -7.44 -17.62 4.56
CA LEU A 17 -6.46 -16.55 4.55
C LEU A 17 -6.42 -15.89 3.17
N ILE A 18 -6.61 -14.58 3.11
CA ILE A 18 -6.54 -13.80 1.88
C ILE A 18 -5.27 -12.97 1.92
N ILE A 19 -4.42 -13.14 0.91
CA ILE A 19 -3.13 -12.45 0.80
C ILE A 19 -3.18 -11.49 -0.38
N GLY A 20 -2.94 -10.20 -0.11
CA GLY A 20 -2.72 -9.18 -1.13
C GLY A 20 -1.21 -8.99 -1.34
N SER A 21 -0.70 -9.35 -2.51
CA SER A 21 0.69 -9.10 -2.89
C SER A 21 0.77 -7.92 -3.84
N GLY A 22 1.51 -6.88 -3.43
CA GLY A 22 1.67 -5.65 -4.21
C GLY A 22 2.68 -4.72 -3.54
N ALA A 23 2.69 -3.46 -3.97
CA ALA A 23 3.57 -2.44 -3.40
C ALA A 23 2.83 -1.10 -3.33
N LEU A 24 2.89 -0.45 -2.18
CA LEU A 24 2.19 0.82 -1.93
C LEU A 24 2.88 1.99 -2.65
N ILE A 25 4.20 1.91 -2.79
CA ILE A 25 5.03 2.78 -3.62
C ILE A 25 5.69 1.89 -4.68
N HIS A 26 5.52 2.21 -5.95
CA HIS A 26 6.04 1.39 -7.05
C HIS A 26 6.24 2.18 -8.35
N ASN A 27 6.95 3.31 -8.28
CA ASN A 27 7.31 3.98 -9.53
C ASN A 27 8.48 3.24 -10.19
N LEU A 28 8.15 2.16 -10.91
CA LEU A 28 9.14 1.27 -11.53
C LEU A 28 10.01 1.98 -12.57
N GLN A 29 9.50 3.06 -13.18
CA GLN A 29 10.29 3.86 -14.10
C GLN A 29 11.43 4.58 -13.36
N LEU A 30 11.12 5.26 -12.26
CA LEU A 30 12.11 5.94 -11.44
C LEU A 30 13.07 4.96 -10.77
N ALA A 31 12.54 3.87 -10.19
CA ALA A 31 13.36 2.81 -9.62
C ALA A 31 14.35 2.25 -10.66
N GLY A 32 13.87 1.88 -11.85
CA GLY A 32 14.70 1.37 -12.93
C GLY A 32 15.74 2.35 -13.45
N GLN A 33 15.44 3.68 -13.44
CA GLN A 33 16.44 4.70 -13.80
C GLN A 33 17.62 4.72 -12.82
N LYS A 34 17.33 4.64 -11.53
CA LYS A 34 18.34 4.58 -10.47
C LYS A 34 19.13 3.27 -10.52
N MET A 35 18.45 2.15 -10.62
CA MET A 35 19.09 0.82 -10.67
C MET A 35 20.07 0.67 -11.84
N ARG A 36 19.72 1.17 -13.04
CA ARG A 36 20.64 1.16 -14.20
C ARG A 36 21.91 1.95 -13.98
N LYS A 37 21.92 2.88 -13.05
CA LYS A 37 23.09 3.69 -12.67
C LYS A 37 23.82 3.15 -11.44
N ASN A 38 23.41 2.00 -10.89
CA ASN A 38 23.84 1.49 -9.58
C ASN A 38 23.66 2.54 -8.46
N ASP A 39 22.66 3.41 -8.58
CA ASP A 39 22.36 4.45 -7.60
C ASP A 39 21.17 3.99 -6.75
N MET A 40 21.41 3.68 -5.49
CA MET A 40 20.39 3.29 -4.52
C MET A 40 19.94 4.43 -3.61
N THR A 41 20.36 5.68 -3.89
CA THR A 41 19.91 6.83 -3.11
C THR A 41 18.43 7.11 -3.34
N LEU A 42 17.71 7.40 -2.26
CA LEU A 42 16.28 7.74 -2.35
C LEU A 42 16.09 9.10 -3.05
N TYR A 43 14.90 9.32 -3.57
CA TYR A 43 14.49 10.62 -4.11
C TYR A 43 14.13 11.62 -3.00
N GLY A 44 13.88 11.12 -1.76
CA GLY A 44 13.55 11.92 -0.58
C GLY A 44 12.06 12.10 -0.32
N TRP A 45 11.20 11.73 -1.25
CA TRP A 45 9.73 11.79 -1.09
C TRP A 45 9.11 10.48 -0.62
N GLU A 46 9.83 9.38 -0.68
CA GLU A 46 9.33 8.04 -0.37
C GLU A 46 8.86 7.93 1.08
N ALA A 47 9.67 8.42 2.01
CA ALA A 47 9.35 8.40 3.44
C ALA A 47 8.10 9.25 3.77
N GLU A 48 7.93 10.42 3.12
CA GLU A 48 6.76 11.27 3.30
C GLU A 48 5.48 10.54 2.87
N TYR A 49 5.51 9.91 1.70
CA TYR A 49 4.32 9.23 1.18
C TYR A 49 4.02 7.94 1.93
N ASP A 50 5.04 7.18 2.32
CA ASP A 50 4.89 5.96 3.12
C ASP A 50 4.31 6.26 4.51
N ALA A 51 4.76 7.33 5.16
CA ALA A 51 4.20 7.79 6.43
C ALA A 51 2.73 8.20 6.29
N TRP A 52 2.36 8.90 5.20
CA TRP A 52 0.98 9.25 4.91
C TRP A 52 0.12 8.00 4.72
N LEU A 53 0.59 7.01 3.94
CA LEU A 53 -0.12 5.74 3.74
C LEU A 53 -0.37 5.04 5.08
N LYS A 54 0.66 4.90 5.93
CA LYS A 54 0.54 4.32 7.27
C LYS A 54 -0.51 5.05 8.11
N GLN A 55 -0.50 6.39 8.09
CA GLN A 55 -1.48 7.20 8.79
C GLN A 55 -2.91 6.92 8.29
N GLN A 56 -3.13 6.88 6.96
CA GLN A 56 -4.46 6.61 6.40
C GLN A 56 -4.94 5.20 6.73
N ILE A 57 -4.05 4.20 6.68
CA ILE A 57 -4.37 2.81 7.02
C ILE A 57 -4.78 2.72 8.50
N ASN A 58 -4.00 3.28 9.41
CA ASN A 58 -4.28 3.26 10.85
C ASN A 58 -5.58 4.01 11.21
N ALA A 59 -5.82 5.13 10.57
CA ALA A 59 -7.03 5.93 10.75
C ALA A 59 -8.26 5.35 10.02
N ARG A 60 -8.08 4.27 9.24
CA ARG A 60 -9.13 3.66 8.39
C ARG A 60 -9.77 4.65 7.42
N ASN A 61 -9.00 5.61 6.95
CA ASN A 61 -9.44 6.59 5.95
C ASN A 61 -9.45 5.95 4.55
N PHE A 62 -10.28 4.93 4.37
CA PHE A 62 -10.31 4.12 3.16
C PHE A 62 -10.68 4.94 1.92
N ALA A 63 -11.49 5.98 2.06
CA ALA A 63 -11.79 6.89 0.94
C ALA A 63 -10.53 7.53 0.36
N ASN A 64 -9.61 7.98 1.22
CA ASN A 64 -8.33 8.54 0.78
C ASN A 64 -7.43 7.48 0.12
N LEU A 65 -7.42 6.26 0.67
CA LEU A 65 -6.64 5.15 0.11
C LEU A 65 -7.20 4.67 -1.24
N ILE A 66 -8.53 4.67 -1.42
CA ILE A 66 -9.17 4.35 -2.70
C ILE A 66 -8.85 5.41 -3.75
N ASN A 67 -8.88 6.69 -3.36
CA ASN A 67 -8.59 7.82 -4.25
C ASN A 67 -7.14 8.31 -4.11
N TYR A 68 -6.20 7.44 -3.84
CA TYR A 68 -4.82 7.75 -3.45
C TYR A 68 -4.10 8.72 -4.38
N GLN A 69 -4.37 8.65 -5.69
CA GLN A 69 -3.73 9.52 -6.70
C GLN A 69 -4.13 10.99 -6.57
N ASN A 70 -5.28 11.29 -5.98
CA ASN A 70 -5.77 12.66 -5.81
C ASN A 70 -5.79 13.08 -4.33
N SER A 71 -5.72 12.13 -3.40
CA SER A 71 -5.77 12.41 -1.96
C SER A 71 -4.43 12.89 -1.38
N HIS A 72 -3.34 12.74 -2.13
CA HIS A 72 -2.02 13.25 -1.76
C HIS A 72 -1.26 13.75 -2.98
N LYS A 73 -0.47 14.82 -2.81
CA LYS A 73 0.32 15.45 -3.89
C LYS A 73 1.29 14.47 -4.58
N LEU A 74 1.77 13.47 -3.84
CA LEU A 74 2.70 12.44 -4.32
C LEU A 74 2.00 11.18 -4.87
N GLY A 75 0.68 11.07 -4.77
CA GLY A 75 -0.04 9.83 -5.10
C GLY A 75 0.21 9.33 -6.52
N LYS A 76 0.13 10.21 -7.51
CA LYS A 76 0.41 9.87 -8.92
C LYS A 76 1.88 9.57 -9.17
N LEU A 77 2.78 10.20 -8.41
CA LEU A 77 4.21 9.96 -8.53
C LEU A 77 4.59 8.61 -7.91
N ALA A 78 4.10 8.34 -6.72
CA ALA A 78 4.45 7.15 -5.96
C ALA A 78 3.86 5.85 -6.53
N ALA A 79 2.61 5.92 -7.00
CA ALA A 79 1.88 4.78 -7.57
C ALA A 79 1.20 5.22 -8.88
N PRO A 80 1.96 5.34 -9.99
CA PRO A 80 1.45 5.87 -11.25
C PRO A 80 0.40 4.97 -11.91
N THR A 81 0.46 3.67 -11.65
CA THR A 81 -0.48 2.66 -12.15
C THR A 81 -1.15 1.94 -10.99
N PRO A 82 -2.37 1.39 -11.15
CA PRO A 82 -3.09 0.76 -10.05
C PRO A 82 -2.67 -0.69 -9.75
N ASP A 83 -2.02 -1.36 -10.67
CA ASP A 83 -1.78 -2.81 -10.67
C ASP A 83 -1.10 -3.33 -9.38
N HIS A 84 -0.03 -2.69 -8.92
CA HIS A 84 0.64 -3.05 -7.67
C HIS A 84 -0.04 -2.49 -6.42
N TYR A 85 -0.88 -1.45 -6.54
CA TYR A 85 -1.57 -0.82 -5.43
C TYR A 85 -2.90 -1.53 -5.07
N VAL A 86 -3.60 -2.03 -6.06
CA VAL A 86 -4.93 -2.63 -5.94
C VAL A 86 -5.02 -3.77 -4.91
N PRO A 87 -4.01 -4.65 -4.71
CA PRO A 87 -4.05 -5.67 -3.67
C PRO A 87 -4.35 -5.12 -2.27
N LEU A 88 -3.87 -3.91 -1.94
CA LEU A 88 -4.23 -3.22 -0.71
C LEU A 88 -5.76 -3.04 -0.60
N LEU A 89 -6.41 -2.58 -1.67
CA LEU A 89 -7.84 -2.24 -1.65
C LEU A 89 -8.72 -3.47 -1.39
N TYR A 90 -8.34 -4.64 -1.89
CA TYR A 90 -9.03 -5.88 -1.54
C TYR A 90 -8.90 -6.19 -0.05
N SER A 91 -7.67 -6.12 0.49
CA SER A 91 -7.41 -6.38 1.90
C SER A 91 -8.19 -5.41 2.82
N LEU A 92 -8.24 -4.12 2.47
CA LEU A 92 -9.01 -3.13 3.22
C LEU A 92 -10.52 -3.40 3.16
N GLY A 93 -11.04 -3.89 2.03
CA GLY A 93 -12.45 -4.26 1.89
C GLY A 93 -12.88 -5.44 2.78
N LEU A 94 -11.93 -6.27 3.19
CA LEU A 94 -12.17 -7.43 4.05
C LEU A 94 -12.26 -7.07 5.55
N THR A 95 -11.90 -5.83 5.94
CA THR A 95 -11.75 -5.46 7.35
C THR A 95 -13.07 -5.33 8.09
N ASP A 96 -13.04 -5.63 9.39
CA ASP A 96 -14.06 -5.29 10.38
C ASP A 96 -13.59 -4.14 11.28
N SER A 97 -14.52 -3.48 11.95
CA SER A 97 -14.20 -2.39 12.88
C SER A 97 -13.39 -2.87 14.10
N SER A 98 -13.54 -4.15 14.48
CA SER A 98 -12.83 -4.79 15.57
C SER A 98 -11.45 -5.34 15.20
N ASP A 99 -11.12 -5.41 13.91
CA ASP A 99 -9.81 -5.94 13.48
C ASP A 99 -8.68 -5.06 13.98
N GLU A 100 -7.57 -5.68 14.36
CA GLU A 100 -6.31 -5.00 14.63
C GLU A 100 -5.46 -4.95 13.36
N ILE A 101 -4.68 -3.89 13.22
CA ILE A 101 -3.68 -3.77 12.14
C ILE A 101 -2.31 -3.93 12.77
N LYS A 102 -1.59 -4.97 12.36
CA LYS A 102 -0.24 -5.27 12.87
C LYS A 102 0.76 -5.25 11.72
N TYR A 103 1.74 -4.36 11.81
CA TYR A 103 2.83 -4.32 10.85
C TYR A 103 3.88 -5.34 11.23
N PHE A 104 4.30 -6.17 10.29
CA PHE A 104 5.41 -7.10 10.47
C PHE A 104 6.65 -6.68 9.66
N TYR A 105 6.48 -5.75 8.72
CA TYR A 105 7.56 -5.03 8.08
C TYR A 105 7.16 -3.57 7.89
N GLU A 106 7.87 -2.66 8.56
CA GLU A 106 7.57 -1.22 8.54
C GLU A 106 8.84 -0.35 8.56
N ALA A 107 9.94 -0.91 8.07
CA ALA A 107 11.15 -0.12 7.87
C ALA A 107 10.87 1.06 6.91
N GLU A 108 11.60 2.14 7.08
CA GLU A 108 11.60 3.22 6.09
C GLU A 108 12.01 2.66 4.71
N PRO A 109 11.50 3.24 3.62
CA PRO A 109 11.90 2.84 2.28
C PRO A 109 13.41 2.87 2.12
N THR A 110 13.97 1.79 1.61
CA THR A 110 15.41 1.63 1.35
C THR A 110 15.72 1.49 -0.14
N ILE A 111 14.68 1.27 -0.93
CA ILE A 111 14.76 1.14 -2.39
C ILE A 111 14.16 2.39 -3.01
N PRO A 112 14.85 3.08 -3.94
CA PRO A 112 14.33 4.29 -4.55
C PRO A 112 13.02 4.03 -5.27
N ALA A 113 12.03 4.88 -5.00
CA ALA A 113 10.68 4.84 -5.57
C ALA A 113 9.91 3.52 -5.32
N PHE A 114 10.21 2.83 -4.20
CA PHE A 114 9.57 1.58 -3.81
C PHE A 114 9.35 1.52 -2.29
N SER A 115 8.32 0.78 -1.81
CA SER A 115 8.07 0.53 -0.39
C SER A 115 7.68 -0.93 -0.17
N GLU A 116 8.26 -1.53 0.85
CA GLU A 116 8.04 -2.93 1.25
C GLU A 116 7.14 -3.06 2.48
N ARG A 117 6.44 -1.99 2.88
CA ARG A 117 5.54 -2.01 4.04
C ARG A 117 4.57 -3.17 3.96
N SER A 118 4.57 -4.01 4.99
CA SER A 118 3.73 -5.20 5.05
C SER A 118 3.01 -5.29 6.39
N PHE A 119 1.73 -5.71 6.37
CA PHE A 119 0.90 -5.77 7.56
C PHE A 119 -0.17 -6.86 7.44
N ILE A 120 -0.72 -7.25 8.57
CA ILE A 120 -1.85 -8.15 8.69
C ILE A 120 -3.02 -7.41 9.34
N ILE A 121 -4.22 -7.75 8.95
CA ILE A 121 -5.47 -7.26 9.53
C ILE A 121 -6.28 -8.46 10.03
N GLY A 122 -6.62 -8.44 11.31
CA GLY A 122 -7.39 -9.52 11.92
C GLY A 122 -7.58 -9.37 13.40
#